data_03ea00035a75f725976cd550f1046861
#
_entry.id   03ea00035a75f725976cd550f1046861
#
_cell.length_a   1.000
_cell.length_b   1.000
_cell.length_c   1.000
_cell.angle_alpha   90.00
_cell.angle_beta   90.00
_cell.angle_gamma   90.00
#
_symmetry.space_group_name_H-M   'P 1'
#
loop_
_entity.id
_entity.type
_entity.pdbx_description
1 polymer ?
#
loop_
_entity_poly.entity_id
_entity_poly.type
_entity_poly.pdbx_seq_one_letter_code
_entity_poly.pdbx_strand_id
1 'polypeptide(L)'
;MNAKTEKQIENLKKQTIGVEIEMNHITRERAARLAADHFGTGRYEYTASRNGYSTWSTWDAQGREWKFQKDVSIAGCDAEKCELVTPILHYSDIETLQELVRKLRKAGAVSHAG
;
A
#
# COMPACT_ATOMS: atom_id res chain seq x y z
N MET A 1 -0.25 33.36 6.00
CA MET A 1 0.89 32.46 5.75
C MET A 1 2.03 33.26 5.14
N ASN A 2 3.26 33.10 5.61
CA ASN A 2 4.39 33.84 5.05
C ASN A 2 4.95 33.10 3.80
N ALA A 3 5.79 33.76 3.01
CA ALA A 3 6.36 33.21 1.77
C ALA A 3 7.17 31.92 2.01
N LYS A 4 7.84 31.81 3.15
CA LYS A 4 8.63 30.64 3.50
C LYS A 4 7.75 29.39 3.67
N THR A 5 6.58 29.54 4.32
CA THR A 5 5.62 28.47 4.52
C THR A 5 5.00 28.03 3.21
N GLU A 6 4.63 28.98 2.34
CA GLU A 6 4.08 28.69 1.02
C GLU A 6 5.07 27.89 0.17
N LYS A 7 6.35 28.24 0.22
CA LYS A 7 7.38 27.54 -0.53
C LYS A 7 7.57 26.11 -0.01
N GLN A 8 7.50 25.89 1.31
CA GLN A 8 7.57 24.56 1.91
C GLN A 8 6.41 23.68 1.46
N ILE A 9 5.21 24.22 1.39
CA ILE A 9 4.03 23.47 0.92
C ILE A 9 4.18 23.08 -0.54
N GLU A 10 4.65 23.98 -1.39
CA GLU A 10 4.88 23.68 -2.80
C GLU A 10 5.94 22.60 -2.99
N ASN A 11 7.03 22.65 -2.22
CA ASN A 11 8.08 21.63 -2.26
C ASN A 11 7.54 20.26 -1.84
N LEU A 12 6.70 20.22 -0.81
CA LEU A 12 6.08 18.99 -0.34
C LEU A 12 5.18 18.37 -1.42
N LYS A 13 4.40 19.19 -2.12
CA LYS A 13 3.53 18.73 -3.21
C LYS A 13 4.29 18.18 -4.41
N LYS A 14 5.53 18.59 -4.60
CA LYS A 14 6.38 18.11 -5.69
C LYS A 14 7.17 16.85 -5.33
N GLN A 15 7.24 16.48 -4.05
CA GLN A 15 7.96 15.31 -3.60
C GLN A 15 7.24 14.04 -4.01
N THR A 16 8.02 12.99 -4.27
CA THR A 16 7.51 11.64 -4.50
C THR A 16 7.98 10.75 -3.36
N ILE A 17 7.19 9.75 -3.02
CA ILE A 17 7.47 8.88 -1.89
C ILE A 17 7.04 7.45 -2.20
N GLY A 18 7.91 6.48 -1.85
CA GLY A 18 7.52 5.08 -1.77
C GLY A 18 7.23 4.75 -0.32
N VAL A 19 6.16 4.02 -0.06
CA VAL A 19 5.71 3.70 1.30
C VAL A 19 5.65 2.19 1.48
N GLU A 20 6.14 1.73 2.64
CA GLU A 20 6.01 0.34 3.08
C GLU A 20 5.23 0.32 4.39
N ILE A 21 4.17 -0.49 4.46
CA ILE A 21 3.32 -0.60 5.65
C ILE A 21 3.18 -2.05 6.02
N GLU A 22 3.62 -2.41 7.23
CA GLU A 22 3.49 -3.75 7.77
C GLU A 22 2.12 -3.95 8.39
N MET A 23 1.49 -5.09 8.10
CA MET A 23 0.16 -5.42 8.60
C MET A 23 0.08 -6.88 9.01
N ASN A 24 -0.74 -7.17 10.03
CA ASN A 24 -1.10 -8.52 10.43
C ASN A 24 -2.61 -8.71 10.29
N HIS A 25 -3.08 -9.95 10.44
CA HIS A 25 -4.50 -10.31 10.50
C HIS A 25 -5.26 -10.08 9.20
N ILE A 26 -4.55 -10.04 8.08
CA ILE A 26 -5.16 -10.05 6.75
C ILE A 26 -4.25 -10.82 5.81
N THR A 27 -4.83 -11.65 4.94
CA THR A 27 -4.03 -12.35 3.93
C THR A 27 -3.64 -11.39 2.80
N ARG A 28 -2.54 -11.70 2.15
CA ARG A 28 -2.06 -10.89 1.02
C ARG A 28 -3.07 -10.88 -0.13
N GLU A 29 -3.70 -12.02 -0.40
CA GLU A 29 -4.73 -12.12 -1.43
C GLU A 29 -5.93 -11.23 -1.13
N ARG A 30 -6.43 -11.30 0.10
CA ARG A 30 -7.58 -10.48 0.52
C ARG A 30 -7.26 -9.00 0.46
N ALA A 31 -6.05 -8.62 0.88
CA ALA A 31 -5.61 -7.23 0.83
C ALA A 31 -5.52 -6.72 -0.62
N ALA A 32 -4.94 -7.53 -1.52
CA ALA A 32 -4.83 -7.17 -2.93
C ALA A 32 -6.20 -7.03 -3.59
N ARG A 33 -7.11 -7.95 -3.29
CA ARG A 33 -8.49 -7.90 -3.80
C ARG A 33 -9.22 -6.65 -3.34
N LEU A 34 -9.10 -6.33 -2.06
CA LEU A 34 -9.73 -5.14 -1.49
C LEU A 34 -9.15 -3.87 -2.12
N ALA A 35 -7.84 -3.82 -2.30
CA ALA A 35 -7.19 -2.70 -2.95
C ALA A 35 -7.63 -2.55 -4.41
N ALA A 36 -7.78 -3.66 -5.14
CA ALA A 36 -8.28 -3.63 -6.51
C ALA A 36 -9.68 -3.02 -6.58
N ASP A 37 -10.55 -3.36 -5.63
CA ASP A 37 -11.88 -2.76 -5.53
C ASP A 37 -11.80 -1.28 -5.21
N HIS A 38 -10.90 -0.90 -4.31
CA HIS A 38 -10.70 0.49 -3.93
C HIS A 38 -10.25 1.36 -5.12
N PHE A 39 -9.35 0.81 -5.94
CA PHE A 39 -8.86 1.52 -7.13
C PHE A 39 -9.87 1.49 -8.29
N GLY A 40 -10.89 0.64 -8.20
CA GLY A 40 -11.90 0.52 -9.25
C GLY A 40 -11.47 -0.28 -10.46
N THR A 41 -10.29 -0.89 -10.44
CA THR A 41 -9.79 -1.70 -11.56
C THR A 41 -10.19 -3.15 -11.48
N GLY A 42 -10.43 -3.65 -10.26
CA GLY A 42 -10.73 -5.06 -10.02
C GLY A 42 -9.59 -6.00 -10.40
N ARG A 43 -8.40 -5.46 -10.64
CA ARG A 43 -7.28 -6.25 -11.13
C ARG A 43 -6.30 -6.56 -10.01
N TYR A 44 -6.16 -7.86 -9.70
CA TYR A 44 -5.15 -8.34 -8.76
C TYR A 44 -4.66 -9.72 -9.24
N GLU A 45 -3.39 -10.02 -8.99
CA GLU A 45 -2.75 -11.25 -9.46
C GLU A 45 -1.71 -11.73 -8.47
N TYR A 46 -1.50 -13.05 -8.44
CA TYR A 46 -0.40 -13.67 -7.72
C TYR A 46 0.89 -13.53 -8.55
N THR A 47 1.86 -12.79 -8.02
CA THR A 47 3.11 -12.48 -8.75
C THR A 47 4.35 -13.03 -8.04
N ALA A 48 4.17 -14.00 -7.13
CA ALA A 48 5.25 -14.54 -6.29
C ALA A 48 6.42 -15.12 -7.08
N SER A 49 6.19 -15.59 -8.31
CA SER A 49 7.24 -16.17 -9.13
C SER A 49 8.34 -15.19 -9.52
N ARG A 50 8.07 -13.88 -9.37
CA ARG A 50 9.03 -12.83 -9.74
C ARG A 50 10.05 -12.55 -8.66
N ASN A 51 9.71 -12.76 -7.36
CA ASN A 51 10.57 -12.36 -6.25
C ASN A 51 10.63 -13.35 -5.09
N GLY A 52 9.85 -14.42 -5.09
CA GLY A 52 9.86 -15.44 -4.05
C GLY A 52 9.22 -15.04 -2.72
N TYR A 53 8.58 -13.89 -2.62
CA TYR A 53 7.97 -13.40 -1.37
C TYR A 53 6.46 -13.64 -1.27
N SER A 54 5.92 -14.58 -2.05
CA SER A 54 4.48 -14.88 -2.04
C SER A 54 3.64 -13.63 -2.26
N THR A 55 4.02 -12.86 -3.26
CA THR A 55 3.47 -11.52 -3.53
C THR A 55 2.16 -11.61 -4.28
N TRP A 56 1.20 -10.80 -3.84
CA TRP A 56 -0.01 -10.48 -4.59
C TRP A 56 0.05 -9.04 -5.01
N SER A 57 -0.17 -8.78 -6.29
CA SER A 57 -0.14 -7.43 -6.84
C SER A 57 -1.51 -6.97 -7.24
N THR A 58 -1.73 -5.66 -7.19
CA THR A 58 -2.90 -5.00 -7.72
C THR A 58 -2.46 -3.75 -8.47
N TRP A 59 -3.32 -3.23 -9.31
CA TRP A 59 -3.00 -2.06 -10.13
C TRP A 59 -4.05 -0.99 -9.92
N ASP A 60 -3.59 0.26 -9.80
CA ASP A 60 -4.49 1.40 -9.69
C ASP A 60 -4.96 1.88 -11.07
N ALA A 61 -5.80 2.93 -11.07
CA ALA A 61 -6.37 3.46 -12.31
C ALA A 61 -5.31 4.04 -13.27
N GLN A 62 -4.11 4.31 -12.76
CA GLN A 62 -2.99 4.81 -13.55
C GLN A 62 -2.07 3.69 -14.04
N GLY A 63 -2.40 2.44 -13.73
CA GLY A 63 -1.61 1.28 -14.13
C GLY A 63 -0.38 1.03 -13.27
N ARG A 64 -0.25 1.68 -12.12
CA ARG A 64 0.88 1.47 -11.21
C ARG A 64 0.63 0.23 -10.36
N GLU A 65 1.67 -0.56 -10.14
CA GLU A 65 1.60 -1.79 -9.35
C GLU A 65 1.77 -1.52 -7.87
N TRP A 66 0.82 -2.02 -7.07
CA TRP A 66 0.85 -2.02 -5.62
C TRP A 66 1.01 -3.48 -5.18
N LYS A 67 1.95 -3.75 -4.27
CA LYS A 67 2.28 -5.12 -3.88
C LYS A 67 1.92 -5.39 -2.42
N PHE A 68 1.39 -6.58 -2.19
CA PHE A 68 1.21 -7.12 -0.85
C PHE A 68 2.08 -8.37 -0.76
N GLN A 69 3.16 -8.28 -0.02
CA GLN A 69 4.16 -9.34 0.01
C GLN A 69 4.41 -9.83 1.44
N LYS A 70 5.09 -10.97 1.56
CA LYS A 70 5.47 -11.52 2.84
C LYS A 70 6.66 -10.72 3.40
N ASP A 71 6.52 -10.23 4.63
CA ASP A 71 7.64 -9.64 5.35
C ASP A 71 8.25 -10.73 6.23
N VAL A 72 9.45 -11.17 5.92
CA VAL A 72 10.13 -12.24 6.64
C VAL A 72 10.60 -11.83 8.03
N SER A 73 10.63 -10.54 8.32
CA SER A 73 11.04 -10.02 9.62
C SER A 73 9.94 -10.07 10.67
N ILE A 74 8.68 -10.26 10.26
CA ILE A 74 7.54 -10.29 11.18
C ILE A 74 7.35 -11.70 11.75
N ALA A 75 7.29 -11.83 13.08
CA ALA A 75 6.97 -13.08 13.74
C ALA A 75 5.48 -13.37 13.70
N GLY A 76 5.08 -14.63 13.60
CA GLY A 76 3.68 -15.06 13.63
C GLY A 76 3.31 -15.95 12.45
N CYS A 77 2.00 -16.09 12.17
CA CYS A 77 1.50 -16.92 11.09
C CYS A 77 1.81 -16.31 9.72
N ASP A 78 2.49 -17.08 8.87
CA ASP A 78 2.91 -16.61 7.54
C ASP A 78 1.75 -16.17 6.66
N ALA A 79 0.60 -16.82 6.77
CA ALA A 79 -0.56 -16.52 5.92
C ALA A 79 -1.12 -15.10 6.16
N GLU A 80 -0.92 -14.57 7.36
CA GLU A 80 -1.46 -13.26 7.75
C GLU A 80 -0.41 -12.17 7.85
N LYS A 81 0.83 -12.47 7.47
CA LYS A 81 1.89 -11.45 7.39
C LYS A 81 1.80 -10.76 6.05
N CYS A 82 1.69 -9.45 6.09
CA CYS A 82 1.45 -8.68 4.88
C CYS A 82 2.19 -7.35 4.96
N GLU A 83 3.02 -7.09 3.98
CA GLU A 83 3.65 -5.79 3.81
C GLU A 83 3.09 -5.16 2.55
N LEU A 84 2.48 -4.00 2.69
CA LEU A 84 2.05 -3.19 1.54
C LEU A 84 3.25 -2.40 1.05
N VAL A 85 3.62 -2.61 -0.21
CA VAL A 85 4.67 -1.84 -0.88
C VAL A 85 4.00 -1.04 -1.98
N THR A 86 4.02 0.27 -1.87
CA THR A 86 3.41 1.14 -2.86
C THR A 86 4.36 1.42 -4.02
N PRO A 87 3.83 1.80 -5.20
CA PRO A 87 4.67 2.44 -6.20
C PRO A 87 5.10 3.82 -5.71
N ILE A 88 5.86 4.53 -6.51
CA ILE A 88 6.20 5.92 -6.20
C ILE A 88 4.92 6.75 -6.26
N LEU A 89 4.60 7.41 -5.14
CA LEU A 89 3.40 8.20 -4.97
C LEU A 89 3.72 9.68 -5.01
N HIS A 90 2.78 10.45 -5.50
CA HIS A 90 2.80 11.91 -5.45
C HIS A 90 1.94 12.39 -4.27
N TYR A 91 2.08 13.65 -3.93
CA TYR A 91 1.28 14.25 -2.86
C TYR A 91 -0.22 14.00 -3.06
N SER A 92 -0.69 14.10 -4.31
CA SER A 92 -2.09 13.88 -4.66
C SER A 92 -2.58 12.44 -4.41
N ASP A 93 -1.68 11.49 -4.25
CA ASP A 93 -2.02 10.09 -4.00
C ASP A 93 -2.17 9.76 -2.51
N ILE A 94 -1.79 10.65 -1.62
CA ILE A 94 -1.76 10.38 -0.17
C ILE A 94 -3.17 10.10 0.37
N GLU A 95 -4.16 10.84 -0.07
CA GLU A 95 -5.54 10.62 0.36
C GLU A 95 -6.04 9.22 -0.04
N THR A 96 -5.74 8.79 -1.26
CA THR A 96 -6.07 7.44 -1.73
C THR A 96 -5.41 6.38 -0.88
N LEU A 97 -4.14 6.57 -0.53
CA LEU A 97 -3.42 5.66 0.35
C LEU A 97 -4.06 5.59 1.74
N GLN A 98 -4.40 6.73 2.32
CA GLN A 98 -5.03 6.80 3.64
C GLN A 98 -6.38 6.08 3.66
N GLU A 99 -7.18 6.28 2.63
CA GLU A 99 -8.48 5.61 2.50
C GLU A 99 -8.32 4.10 2.34
N LEU A 100 -7.32 3.65 1.57
CA LEU A 100 -7.03 2.22 1.43
C LEU A 100 -6.65 1.61 2.78
N VAL A 101 -5.78 2.27 3.53
CA VAL A 101 -5.36 1.78 4.86
C VAL A 101 -6.56 1.66 5.79
N ARG A 102 -7.48 2.63 5.77
CA ARG A 102 -8.71 2.56 6.58
C ARG A 102 -9.57 1.36 6.19
N LYS A 103 -9.72 1.08 4.89
CA LYS A 103 -10.49 -0.07 4.41
C LYS A 103 -9.84 -1.38 4.82
N LEU A 104 -8.52 -1.47 4.75
CA LEU A 104 -7.79 -2.66 5.21
C LEU A 104 -7.99 -2.89 6.71
N ARG A 105 -7.95 -1.84 7.51
CA ARG A 105 -8.21 -1.92 8.95
C ARG A 105 -9.62 -2.38 9.26
N LYS A 106 -10.61 -1.89 8.52
CA LYS A 106 -12.01 -2.36 8.66
C LYS A 106 -12.15 -3.83 8.31
N ALA A 107 -11.31 -4.35 7.41
CA ALA A 107 -11.30 -5.75 7.04
C ALA A 107 -10.55 -6.63 8.04
N GLY A 108 -9.98 -6.05 9.09
CA GLY A 108 -9.31 -6.77 10.16
C GLY A 108 -7.82 -6.56 10.26
N ALA A 109 -7.20 -5.86 9.33
CA ALA A 109 -5.76 -5.64 9.35
C ALA A 109 -5.33 -4.79 10.55
N VAL A 110 -4.23 -5.18 11.18
CA VAL A 110 -3.58 -4.41 12.24
C VAL A 110 -2.28 -3.88 11.67
N SER A 111 -2.19 -2.57 11.54
CA SER A 111 -1.02 -1.91 11.00
C SER A 111 0.00 -1.63 12.10
N HIS A 112 1.27 -1.89 11.79
CA HIS A 112 2.40 -1.57 12.67
C HIS A 112 3.21 -0.37 12.16
N ALA A 113 2.75 0.29 11.12
CA ALA A 113 3.36 1.54 10.68
C ALA A 113 3.12 2.60 11.73
N GLY A 114 4.16 3.07 12.30
CA GLY A 114 4.11 4.09 13.32
C GLY A 114 3.69 5.45 12.81
#